data_c0a28ad6d875076d8ba1078334c8b269
#
_entry.id   c0a28ad6d875076d8ba1078334c8b269
#
_cell.length_a   1.000
_cell.length_b   1.000
_cell.length_c   1.000
_cell.angle_alpha   90.00
_cell.angle_beta   90.00
_cell.angle_gamma   90.00
#
_symmetry.space_group_name_H-M   'P 1'
#
loop_
_entity.id
_entity.type
_entity.pdbx_description
1 polymer ?
#
loop_
_entity_poly.entity_id
_entity_poly.type
_entity_poly.pdbx_seq_one_letter_code
_entity_poly.pdbx_strand_id
1 'polypeptide(L)'
;MGSVDSLLKVKDIVGHQNEPVIVVVSALGGVTNQLLAMTEQALSKDSAYEATLALVADRHMDIISHVVPADRQAECREFVGEFINSSLAGMLRMLCLNDVPADIVEDMRKSIVSFGEILSSAIVTMMLDATPRFAPGFIKTKRSGGEDVLDAELTRRLIKSEFGGSQPPTTVTQGFIAHDAATDKDTNLGRGGSDYTAALIAAALGATALEIWTDVDGFLSADPRVVPEARLISKLSFAQAEDLCNGGAKVVYYPTIAPVRDSRIPTWVKNTFRPDVTGTLIGDEMSTEAVVGVTSKDDTVTVVTRVDADLALLADELMRRLMSEGIVLIPVARTPQSVTLRLLNGQAATVVPLMHKLLLEHE
;
A
#
# COMPACT_ATOMS: atom_id res chain seq x y z
N MET A 1 -7.20 0.57 7.55
CA MET A 1 -8.25 -0.25 8.19
C MET A 1 -7.72 -0.85 9.50
N GLY A 2 -7.86 -0.19 10.62
CA GLY A 2 -7.24 -0.67 11.87
C GLY A 2 -8.18 -0.72 13.08
N SER A 3 -9.34 -0.07 12.98
CA SER A 3 -10.31 0.07 14.07
C SER A 3 -11.75 0.06 13.58
N VAL A 4 -12.70 -0.10 14.47
CA VAL A 4 -14.14 0.04 14.20
C VAL A 4 -14.44 1.39 13.55
N ASP A 5 -13.89 2.49 14.10
CA ASP A 5 -14.10 3.84 13.55
C ASP A 5 -13.64 3.96 12.09
N SER A 6 -12.45 3.44 11.77
CA SER A 6 -11.95 3.47 10.38
C SER A 6 -12.80 2.66 9.41
N LEU A 7 -13.34 1.51 9.85
CA LEU A 7 -14.22 0.68 9.02
C LEU A 7 -15.60 1.33 8.81
N LEU A 8 -16.15 1.97 9.83
CA LEU A 8 -17.41 2.74 9.70
C LEU A 8 -17.24 3.91 8.73
N LYS A 9 -16.09 4.60 8.75
CA LYS A 9 -15.77 5.64 7.76
C LYS A 9 -15.65 5.06 6.35
N VAL A 10 -15.00 3.89 6.18
CA VAL A 10 -14.96 3.19 4.89
C VAL A 10 -16.36 2.86 4.39
N LYS A 11 -17.25 2.38 5.29
CA LYS A 11 -18.66 2.10 4.95
C LYS A 11 -19.37 3.36 4.44
N ASP A 12 -19.17 4.48 5.11
CA ASP A 12 -19.74 5.77 4.73
C ASP A 12 -19.19 6.26 3.37
N ILE A 13 -17.87 6.21 3.19
CA ILE A 13 -17.21 6.58 1.93
C ILE A 13 -17.73 5.77 0.74
N VAL A 14 -17.84 4.45 0.89
CA VAL A 14 -18.34 3.57 -0.17
C VAL A 14 -19.84 3.79 -0.41
N GLY A 15 -20.61 4.02 0.66
CA GLY A 15 -22.05 4.29 0.56
C GLY A 15 -22.42 5.60 -0.18
N HIS A 16 -21.48 6.53 -0.31
CA HIS A 16 -21.69 7.77 -1.07
C HIS A 16 -21.29 7.68 -2.56
N GLN A 17 -20.80 6.51 -3.01
CA GLN A 17 -20.47 6.34 -4.43
C GLN A 17 -21.75 6.12 -5.25
N ASN A 18 -21.82 6.78 -6.40
CA ASN A 18 -22.96 6.70 -7.32
C ASN A 18 -22.72 5.72 -8.49
N GLU A 19 -21.50 5.25 -8.65
CA GLU A 19 -21.08 4.32 -9.70
C GLU A 19 -20.69 2.96 -9.07
N PRO A 20 -20.68 1.87 -9.83
CA PRO A 20 -20.18 0.60 -9.32
C PRO A 20 -18.75 0.71 -8.81
N VAL A 21 -18.51 0.19 -7.60
CA VAL A 21 -17.22 0.31 -6.89
C VAL A 21 -16.61 -1.06 -6.65
N ILE A 22 -15.32 -1.18 -6.91
CA ILE A 22 -14.50 -2.33 -6.50
C ILE A 22 -13.62 -1.90 -5.33
N VAL A 23 -13.89 -2.46 -4.16
CA VAL A 23 -13.17 -2.19 -2.91
C VAL A 23 -12.07 -3.24 -2.73
N VAL A 24 -10.82 -2.81 -2.83
CA VAL A 24 -9.64 -3.67 -2.55
C VAL A 24 -9.23 -3.48 -1.10
N VAL A 25 -9.18 -4.58 -0.37
CA VAL A 25 -9.04 -4.56 1.09
C VAL A 25 -7.68 -5.08 1.52
N SER A 26 -6.98 -4.35 2.38
CA SER A 26 -5.78 -4.82 3.08
C SER A 26 -6.16 -5.57 4.36
N ALA A 27 -5.22 -6.28 4.96
CA ALA A 27 -5.36 -6.79 6.31
C ALA A 27 -5.72 -5.69 7.31
N LEU A 28 -6.37 -6.02 8.41
CA LEU A 28 -6.57 -5.08 9.51
C LEU A 28 -5.22 -4.60 10.04
N GLY A 29 -5.11 -3.31 10.34
CA GLY A 29 -3.85 -2.68 10.73
C GLY A 29 -3.09 -3.45 11.83
N GLY A 30 -1.85 -3.84 11.56
CA GLY A 30 -0.99 -4.62 12.43
C GLY A 30 -1.15 -6.13 12.33
N VAL A 31 -2.22 -6.67 11.72
CA VAL A 31 -2.45 -8.12 11.64
C VAL A 31 -1.36 -8.82 10.82
N THR A 32 -0.93 -8.27 9.71
CA THR A 32 0.17 -8.85 8.90
C THR A 32 1.44 -9.03 9.73
N ASN A 33 1.80 -8.05 10.57
CA ASN A 33 2.95 -8.16 11.47
C ASN A 33 2.73 -9.23 12.55
N GLN A 34 1.52 -9.35 13.07
CA GLN A 34 1.18 -10.42 14.04
C GLN A 34 1.27 -11.80 13.40
N LEU A 35 0.79 -11.97 12.17
CA LEU A 35 0.90 -13.22 11.41
C LEU A 35 2.37 -13.62 11.17
N LEU A 36 3.21 -12.67 10.77
CA LEU A 36 4.64 -12.89 10.62
C LEU A 36 5.30 -13.27 11.96
N ALA A 37 4.98 -12.55 13.03
CA ALA A 37 5.52 -12.87 14.38
C ALA A 37 5.11 -14.26 14.85
N MET A 38 3.83 -14.64 14.68
CA MET A 38 3.35 -16.00 15.02
C MET A 38 4.07 -17.08 14.21
N THR A 39 4.37 -16.82 12.94
CA THR A 39 5.13 -17.75 12.09
C THR A 39 6.52 -18.00 12.65
N GLU A 40 7.26 -16.93 13.03
CA GLU A 40 8.60 -17.05 13.62
C GLU A 40 8.56 -17.74 15.01
N GLN A 41 7.56 -17.40 15.84
CA GLN A 41 7.35 -18.07 17.11
C GLN A 41 7.10 -19.56 16.95
N ALA A 42 6.20 -19.95 16.02
CA ALA A 42 5.90 -21.35 15.74
C ALA A 42 7.13 -22.11 15.24
N LEU A 43 7.93 -21.53 14.33
CA LEU A 43 9.19 -22.11 13.86
C LEU A 43 10.21 -22.28 14.99
N SER A 44 10.21 -21.39 15.94
CA SER A 44 11.09 -21.46 17.12
C SER A 44 10.50 -22.33 18.24
N LYS A 45 9.33 -22.95 18.03
CA LYS A 45 8.56 -23.73 19.03
C LYS A 45 8.21 -22.95 20.29
N ASP A 46 8.07 -21.62 20.14
CA ASP A 46 7.64 -20.73 21.20
C ASP A 46 6.09 -20.73 21.24
N SER A 47 5.50 -21.22 22.31
CA SER A 47 4.04 -21.24 22.51
C SER A 47 3.39 -19.86 22.59
N ALA A 48 4.17 -18.78 22.64
CA ALA A 48 3.65 -17.41 22.63
C ALA A 48 2.77 -17.10 21.38
N TYR A 49 2.94 -17.83 20.28
CA TYR A 49 2.07 -17.69 19.11
C TYR A 49 0.59 -17.97 19.42
N GLU A 50 0.28 -18.84 20.38
CA GLU A 50 -1.10 -19.16 20.78
C GLU A 50 -1.80 -17.94 21.41
N ALA A 51 -1.08 -17.19 22.24
CA ALA A 51 -1.60 -15.95 22.82
C ALA A 51 -1.82 -14.87 21.74
N THR A 52 -0.90 -14.75 20.79
CA THR A 52 -1.04 -13.82 19.67
C THR A 52 -2.20 -14.19 18.76
N LEU A 53 -2.40 -15.50 18.51
CA LEU A 53 -3.53 -16.03 17.74
C LEU A 53 -4.86 -15.68 18.40
N ALA A 54 -4.97 -15.87 19.73
CA ALA A 54 -6.14 -15.49 20.50
C ALA A 54 -6.45 -13.99 20.39
N LEU A 55 -5.44 -13.13 20.50
CA LEU A 55 -5.60 -11.67 20.34
C LEU A 55 -6.09 -11.31 18.92
N VAL A 56 -5.58 -11.97 17.89
CA VAL A 56 -6.04 -11.77 16.51
C VAL A 56 -7.50 -12.20 16.39
N ALA A 57 -7.89 -13.36 16.94
CA ALA A 57 -9.26 -13.85 16.93
C ALA A 57 -10.20 -12.87 17.65
N ASP A 58 -9.90 -12.51 18.89
CA ASP A 58 -10.72 -11.61 19.71
C ASP A 58 -10.95 -10.28 19.01
N ARG A 59 -9.90 -9.71 18.40
CA ARG A 59 -9.99 -8.46 17.67
C ARG A 59 -10.92 -8.54 16.47
N HIS A 60 -10.86 -9.62 15.69
CA HIS A 60 -11.77 -9.83 14.56
C HIS A 60 -13.20 -9.99 15.03
N MET A 61 -13.43 -10.76 16.11
CA MET A 61 -14.77 -10.96 16.70
C MET A 61 -15.36 -9.66 17.25
N ASP A 62 -14.52 -8.82 17.88
CA ASP A 62 -14.94 -7.50 18.36
C ASP A 62 -15.35 -6.58 17.18
N ILE A 63 -14.53 -6.51 16.14
CA ILE A 63 -14.84 -5.72 14.94
C ILE A 63 -16.16 -6.20 14.30
N ILE A 64 -16.36 -7.51 14.13
CA ILE A 64 -17.60 -8.06 13.57
C ILE A 64 -18.82 -7.56 14.35
N SER A 65 -18.75 -7.55 15.69
CA SER A 65 -19.87 -7.13 16.53
C SER A 65 -20.27 -5.68 16.38
N HIS A 66 -19.36 -4.82 15.88
CA HIS A 66 -19.59 -3.39 15.73
C HIS A 66 -19.90 -2.94 14.30
N VAL A 67 -19.36 -3.63 13.29
CA VAL A 67 -19.46 -3.14 11.90
C VAL A 67 -20.36 -3.97 11.00
N VAL A 68 -20.55 -5.27 11.32
CA VAL A 68 -21.39 -6.18 10.53
C VAL A 68 -22.84 -6.07 10.99
N PRO A 69 -23.84 -6.00 10.07
CA PRO A 69 -25.26 -6.03 10.44
C PRO A 69 -25.60 -7.23 11.32
N ALA A 70 -26.51 -7.01 12.31
CA ALA A 70 -26.80 -7.99 13.36
C ALA A 70 -27.26 -9.36 12.84
N ASP A 71 -28.02 -9.38 11.76
CA ASP A 71 -28.53 -10.58 11.09
C ASP A 71 -27.43 -11.38 10.35
N ARG A 72 -26.29 -10.75 10.05
CA ARG A 72 -25.16 -11.40 9.37
C ARG A 72 -23.97 -11.70 10.29
N GLN A 73 -24.00 -11.26 11.55
CA GLN A 73 -22.89 -11.45 12.48
C GLN A 73 -22.58 -12.93 12.74
N ALA A 74 -23.61 -13.77 12.86
CA ALA A 74 -23.42 -15.19 13.11
C ALA A 74 -22.65 -15.88 11.97
N GLU A 75 -23.05 -15.64 10.73
CA GLU A 75 -22.37 -16.13 9.52
C GLU A 75 -20.93 -15.66 9.46
N CYS A 76 -20.70 -14.35 9.70
CA CYS A 76 -19.36 -13.77 9.67
C CYS A 76 -18.43 -14.36 10.74
N ARG A 77 -18.93 -14.54 11.97
CA ARG A 77 -18.18 -15.15 13.07
C ARG A 77 -17.83 -16.60 12.80
N GLU A 78 -18.75 -17.37 12.22
CA GLU A 78 -18.50 -18.76 11.84
C GLU A 78 -17.39 -18.84 10.80
N PHE A 79 -17.49 -18.08 9.71
CA PHE A 79 -16.47 -18.05 8.66
C PHE A 79 -15.10 -17.65 9.20
N VAL A 80 -15.02 -16.50 9.86
CA VAL A 80 -13.74 -15.97 10.40
C VAL A 80 -13.16 -16.89 11.46
N GLY A 81 -14.02 -17.44 12.34
CA GLY A 81 -13.63 -18.38 13.39
C GLY A 81 -13.08 -19.69 12.82
N GLU A 82 -13.70 -20.25 11.78
CA GLU A 82 -13.22 -21.45 11.11
C GLU A 82 -11.84 -21.23 10.48
N PHE A 83 -11.65 -20.13 9.75
CA PHE A 83 -10.35 -19.80 9.16
C PHE A 83 -9.26 -19.65 10.22
N ILE A 84 -9.52 -18.97 11.33
CA ILE A 84 -8.54 -18.79 12.40
C ILE A 84 -8.26 -20.11 13.13
N ASN A 85 -9.31 -20.81 13.59
CA ASN A 85 -9.15 -21.95 14.50
C ASN A 85 -8.77 -23.26 13.79
N SER A 86 -9.14 -23.41 12.51
CA SER A 86 -8.83 -24.61 11.73
C SER A 86 -7.62 -24.39 10.84
N SER A 87 -7.69 -23.44 9.90
CA SER A 87 -6.67 -23.28 8.88
C SER A 87 -5.39 -22.63 9.43
N LEU A 88 -5.50 -21.41 9.97
CA LEU A 88 -4.34 -20.68 10.50
C LEU A 88 -3.69 -21.40 11.69
N ALA A 89 -4.48 -21.81 12.68
CA ALA A 89 -3.97 -22.57 13.84
C ALA A 89 -3.38 -23.92 13.42
N GLY A 90 -3.95 -24.57 12.42
CA GLY A 90 -3.42 -25.82 11.85
C GLY A 90 -2.03 -25.62 11.23
N MET A 91 -1.85 -24.59 10.41
CA MET A 91 -0.56 -24.26 9.82
C MET A 91 0.50 -23.90 10.87
N LEU A 92 0.15 -23.08 11.87
CA LEU A 92 1.07 -22.75 12.96
C LEU A 92 1.51 -23.98 13.75
N ARG A 93 0.58 -24.91 14.06
CA ARG A 93 0.93 -26.19 14.70
C ARG A 93 1.84 -27.06 13.83
N MET A 94 1.64 -27.09 12.51
CA MET A 94 2.54 -27.82 11.59
C MET A 94 3.97 -27.24 11.61
N LEU A 95 4.13 -25.91 11.66
CA LEU A 95 5.43 -25.28 11.76
C LEU A 95 6.18 -25.61 13.06
N CYS A 96 5.45 -25.98 14.14
CA CYS A 96 6.07 -26.44 15.39
C CYS A 96 6.66 -27.87 15.30
N LEU A 97 6.35 -28.64 14.26
CA LEU A 97 6.89 -29.98 14.09
C LEU A 97 8.37 -29.95 13.76
N ASN A 98 9.06 -31.08 14.00
CA ASN A 98 10.45 -31.26 13.58
C ASN A 98 10.52 -31.54 12.07
N ASP A 99 11.60 -31.12 11.46
CA ASP A 99 12.00 -31.49 10.11
C ASP A 99 10.99 -31.09 9.01
N VAL A 100 10.29 -29.94 9.18
CA VAL A 100 9.49 -29.37 8.09
C VAL A 100 10.45 -28.88 6.99
N PRO A 101 10.33 -29.36 5.74
CA PRO A 101 11.18 -28.91 4.65
C PRO A 101 11.11 -27.39 4.43
N ALA A 102 12.24 -26.77 4.08
CA ALA A 102 12.34 -25.31 3.97
C ALA A 102 11.41 -24.72 2.90
N ASP A 103 11.18 -25.43 1.81
CA ASP A 103 10.21 -25.03 0.76
C ASP A 103 8.77 -25.07 1.28
N ILE A 104 8.41 -26.03 2.10
CA ILE A 104 7.09 -26.09 2.75
C ILE A 104 6.93 -24.97 3.77
N VAL A 105 7.97 -24.68 4.55
CA VAL A 105 7.99 -23.52 5.48
C VAL A 105 7.71 -22.21 4.73
N GLU A 106 8.38 -22.01 3.59
CA GLU A 106 8.24 -20.81 2.77
C GLU A 106 6.81 -20.69 2.17
N ASP A 107 6.26 -21.80 1.66
CA ASP A 107 4.89 -21.84 1.16
C ASP A 107 3.89 -21.53 2.28
N MET A 108 4.04 -22.16 3.45
CA MET A 108 3.17 -21.90 4.61
C MET A 108 3.27 -20.47 5.11
N ARG A 109 4.46 -19.86 5.07
CA ARG A 109 4.67 -18.45 5.43
C ARG A 109 3.85 -17.51 4.54
N LYS A 110 3.84 -17.78 3.22
CA LYS A 110 3.04 -17.01 2.25
C LYS A 110 1.54 -17.20 2.50
N SER A 111 1.10 -18.43 2.73
CA SER A 111 -0.30 -18.72 3.07
C SER A 111 -0.72 -18.04 4.37
N ILE A 112 0.10 -18.11 5.43
CA ILE A 112 -0.21 -17.51 6.74
C ILE A 112 -0.41 -16.01 6.61
N VAL A 113 0.46 -15.27 5.93
CA VAL A 113 0.28 -13.82 5.79
C VAL A 113 -0.95 -13.45 4.98
N SER A 114 -1.39 -14.31 4.05
CA SER A 114 -2.59 -14.09 3.23
C SER A 114 -3.89 -14.12 4.05
N PHE A 115 -3.88 -14.74 5.24
CA PHE A 115 -5.07 -14.75 6.12
C PHE A 115 -5.49 -13.34 6.54
N GLY A 116 -4.58 -12.39 6.64
CA GLY A 116 -4.91 -11.02 7.00
C GLY A 116 -5.94 -10.41 6.06
N GLU A 117 -5.72 -10.53 4.77
CA GLU A 117 -6.60 -10.01 3.73
C GLU A 117 -7.86 -10.86 3.54
N ILE A 118 -7.77 -12.18 3.71
CA ILE A 118 -8.93 -13.08 3.65
C ILE A 118 -9.92 -12.73 4.75
N LEU A 119 -9.45 -12.60 6.00
CA LEU A 119 -10.30 -12.30 7.15
C LEU A 119 -10.91 -10.89 7.04
N SER A 120 -10.12 -9.89 6.69
CA SER A 120 -10.60 -8.52 6.57
C SER A 120 -11.60 -8.36 5.43
N SER A 121 -11.36 -9.00 4.27
CA SER A 121 -12.27 -8.94 3.13
C SER A 121 -13.60 -9.59 3.41
N ALA A 122 -13.64 -10.70 4.17
CA ALA A 122 -14.89 -11.32 4.60
C ALA A 122 -15.74 -10.37 5.46
N ILE A 123 -15.12 -9.70 6.44
CA ILE A 123 -15.80 -8.72 7.30
C ILE A 123 -16.33 -7.56 6.46
N VAL A 124 -15.49 -6.96 5.60
CA VAL A 124 -15.87 -5.82 4.77
C VAL A 124 -16.97 -6.18 3.76
N THR A 125 -16.91 -7.37 3.18
CA THR A 125 -17.97 -7.88 2.29
C THR A 125 -19.33 -7.91 2.99
N MET A 126 -19.40 -8.43 4.20
CA MET A 126 -20.66 -8.50 4.96
C MET A 126 -21.07 -7.13 5.51
N MET A 127 -20.12 -6.28 5.89
CA MET A 127 -20.38 -4.91 6.33
C MET A 127 -21.02 -4.04 5.24
N LEU A 128 -20.59 -4.24 3.98
CA LEU A 128 -21.03 -3.44 2.82
C LEU A 128 -22.20 -4.09 2.05
N ASP A 129 -22.62 -5.28 2.43
CA ASP A 129 -23.53 -6.12 1.64
C ASP A 129 -23.07 -6.29 0.18
N ALA A 130 -21.77 -6.54 0.01
CA ALA A 130 -21.08 -6.52 -1.27
C ALA A 130 -20.95 -7.92 -1.89
N THR A 131 -20.65 -7.95 -3.19
CA THR A 131 -20.32 -9.20 -3.89
C THR A 131 -18.82 -9.51 -3.70
N PRO A 132 -18.44 -10.65 -3.11
CA PRO A 132 -17.04 -11.02 -2.96
C PRO A 132 -16.43 -11.47 -4.28
N ARG A 133 -15.13 -11.17 -4.48
CA ARG A 133 -14.28 -11.75 -5.51
C ARG A 133 -12.96 -12.18 -4.90
N PHE A 134 -12.48 -13.36 -5.31
CA PHE A 134 -11.25 -13.95 -4.76
C PHE A 134 -10.03 -13.55 -5.59
N ALA A 135 -9.21 -12.65 -5.07
CA ALA A 135 -8.07 -12.07 -5.80
C ALA A 135 -7.09 -13.09 -6.38
N PRO A 136 -6.70 -14.18 -5.70
CA PRO A 136 -5.84 -15.22 -6.28
C PRO A 136 -6.40 -15.89 -7.53
N GLY A 137 -7.69 -15.80 -7.78
CA GLY A 137 -8.32 -16.28 -9.02
C GLY A 137 -7.88 -15.47 -10.25
N PHE A 138 -7.56 -14.19 -10.08
CA PHE A 138 -7.24 -13.28 -11.19
C PHE A 138 -5.94 -12.48 -11.02
N ILE A 139 -5.31 -12.47 -9.85
CA ILE A 139 -3.97 -11.93 -9.62
C ILE A 139 -2.98 -13.10 -9.65
N LYS A 140 -2.14 -13.13 -10.65
CA LYS A 140 -1.21 -14.25 -10.86
C LYS A 140 0.24 -13.80 -10.84
N THR A 141 1.07 -14.63 -10.23
CA THR A 141 2.52 -14.49 -10.27
C THR A 141 3.15 -15.62 -11.08
N LYS A 142 4.41 -15.45 -11.39
CA LYS A 142 5.27 -16.47 -11.98
C LYS A 142 6.66 -16.42 -11.37
N ARG A 143 7.34 -17.54 -11.34
CA ARG A 143 8.72 -17.62 -10.83
C ARG A 143 9.69 -17.02 -11.85
N SER A 144 10.52 -16.06 -11.44
CA SER A 144 11.56 -15.45 -12.25
C SER A 144 12.75 -15.06 -11.39
N GLY A 145 13.96 -15.52 -11.74
CA GLY A 145 15.16 -15.22 -10.98
C GLY A 145 15.16 -15.71 -9.52
N GLY A 146 14.32 -16.68 -9.19
CA GLY A 146 14.17 -17.17 -7.81
C GLY A 146 13.10 -16.41 -6.99
N GLU A 147 12.47 -15.39 -7.55
CA GLU A 147 11.44 -14.59 -6.90
C GLU A 147 10.07 -14.77 -7.58
N ASP A 148 9.00 -14.51 -6.82
CA ASP A 148 7.65 -14.45 -7.35
C ASP A 148 7.41 -13.04 -7.89
N VAL A 149 7.23 -12.93 -9.21
CA VAL A 149 6.96 -11.67 -9.90
C VAL A 149 5.56 -11.70 -10.51
N LEU A 150 4.91 -10.55 -10.61
CA LEU A 150 3.61 -10.43 -11.26
C LEU A 150 3.65 -10.97 -12.69
N ASP A 151 2.72 -11.84 -13.07
CA ASP A 151 2.39 -12.11 -14.46
C ASP A 151 1.35 -11.08 -14.95
N ALA A 152 1.86 -9.94 -15.40
CA ALA A 152 1.03 -8.78 -15.74
C ALA A 152 0.03 -9.07 -16.88
N GLU A 153 0.44 -9.84 -17.90
CA GLU A 153 -0.42 -10.14 -19.03
C GLU A 153 -1.55 -11.10 -18.66
N LEU A 154 -1.22 -12.19 -17.96
CA LEU A 154 -2.21 -13.15 -17.48
C LEU A 154 -3.16 -12.47 -16.49
N THR A 155 -2.65 -11.73 -15.52
CA THR A 155 -3.43 -10.97 -14.54
C THR A 155 -4.42 -10.02 -15.23
N ARG A 156 -3.95 -9.20 -16.18
CA ARG A 156 -4.81 -8.28 -16.93
C ARG A 156 -5.94 -9.00 -17.67
N ARG A 157 -5.64 -10.13 -18.28
CA ARG A 157 -6.63 -10.94 -19.01
C ARG A 157 -7.67 -11.53 -18.06
N LEU A 158 -7.23 -12.06 -16.92
CA LEU A 158 -8.11 -12.67 -15.92
C LEU A 158 -8.99 -11.62 -15.21
N ILE A 159 -8.46 -10.43 -14.88
CA ILE A 159 -9.26 -9.31 -14.37
C ILE A 159 -10.38 -8.96 -15.36
N LYS A 160 -10.06 -8.81 -16.64
CA LYS A 160 -11.08 -8.52 -17.68
C LYS A 160 -12.14 -9.63 -17.78
N SER A 161 -11.75 -10.87 -17.60
CA SER A 161 -12.68 -12.00 -17.61
C SER A 161 -13.57 -12.01 -16.37
N GLU A 162 -12.99 -11.78 -15.17
CA GLU A 162 -13.69 -11.80 -13.89
C GLU A 162 -14.71 -10.66 -13.75
N PHE A 163 -14.34 -9.48 -14.24
CA PHE A 163 -15.15 -8.26 -14.13
C PHE A 163 -15.79 -7.84 -15.49
N GLY A 164 -15.78 -8.70 -16.51
CA GLY A 164 -16.23 -8.34 -17.87
C GLY A 164 -17.74 -8.28 -18.07
N GLY A 165 -18.55 -8.60 -17.05
CA GLY A 165 -20.01 -8.55 -17.10
C GLY A 165 -20.60 -7.29 -16.48
N SER A 166 -21.93 -7.30 -16.26
CA SER A 166 -22.61 -6.27 -15.47
C SER A 166 -22.03 -6.27 -14.05
N GLN A 167 -21.58 -5.10 -13.59
CA GLN A 167 -20.99 -4.98 -12.26
C GLN A 167 -22.09 -4.83 -11.20
N PRO A 168 -21.99 -5.54 -10.06
CA PRO A 168 -22.81 -5.23 -8.89
C PRO A 168 -22.45 -3.83 -8.35
N PRO A 169 -23.34 -3.19 -7.59
CA PRO A 169 -23.08 -1.86 -7.02
C PRO A 169 -21.76 -1.80 -6.24
N THR A 170 -21.48 -2.83 -5.45
CA THR A 170 -20.26 -2.93 -4.66
C THR A 170 -19.67 -4.32 -4.77
N THR A 171 -18.39 -4.38 -5.11
CA THR A 171 -17.59 -5.62 -5.10
C THR A 171 -16.45 -5.47 -4.11
N VAL A 172 -16.17 -6.51 -3.32
CA VAL A 172 -15.02 -6.55 -2.40
C VAL A 172 -14.07 -7.65 -2.82
N THR A 173 -12.78 -7.33 -2.84
CA THR A 173 -11.71 -8.29 -3.10
C THR A 173 -10.51 -8.03 -2.20
N GLN A 174 -9.67 -9.05 -2.03
CA GLN A 174 -8.42 -8.93 -1.30
C GLN A 174 -7.40 -8.15 -2.13
N GLY A 175 -6.60 -7.31 -1.45
CA GLY A 175 -5.35 -6.83 -2.00
C GLY A 175 -4.20 -7.78 -1.68
N PHE A 176 -2.99 -7.47 -2.12
CA PHE A 176 -1.74 -8.13 -1.75
C PHE A 176 -1.60 -9.60 -2.18
N ILE A 177 -2.62 -10.45 -1.97
CA ILE A 177 -2.55 -11.89 -2.20
C ILE A 177 -2.70 -12.26 -3.67
N ALA A 178 -1.99 -13.30 -4.08
CA ALA A 178 -1.96 -13.82 -5.45
C ALA A 178 -1.70 -15.33 -5.44
N HIS A 179 -1.84 -15.98 -6.60
CA HIS A 179 -1.38 -17.35 -6.79
C HIS A 179 -0.34 -17.44 -7.91
N ASP A 180 0.62 -18.35 -7.76
CA ASP A 180 1.52 -18.73 -8.83
C ASP A 180 0.74 -19.39 -9.98
N ALA A 181 0.96 -18.93 -11.20
CA ALA A 181 0.18 -19.35 -12.36
C ALA A 181 0.38 -20.82 -12.76
N ALA A 182 1.52 -21.41 -12.40
CA ALA A 182 1.88 -22.78 -12.76
C ALA A 182 1.51 -23.79 -11.68
N THR A 183 1.63 -23.41 -10.40
CA THR A 183 1.48 -24.32 -9.27
C THR A 183 0.21 -24.09 -8.46
N ASP A 184 -0.46 -22.97 -8.69
CA ASP A 184 -1.63 -22.47 -7.93
C ASP A 184 -1.37 -22.31 -6.42
N LYS A 185 -0.08 -22.21 -6.02
CA LYS A 185 0.31 -21.96 -4.65
C LYS A 185 0.16 -20.47 -4.28
N ASP A 186 -0.08 -20.23 -3.00
CA ASP A 186 -0.15 -18.88 -2.45
C ASP A 186 1.14 -18.09 -2.69
N THR A 187 0.97 -16.89 -3.21
CA THR A 187 2.02 -15.88 -3.37
C THR A 187 1.46 -14.51 -2.99
N ASN A 188 2.29 -13.49 -3.05
CA ASN A 188 1.84 -12.13 -2.77
C ASN A 188 2.65 -11.10 -3.59
N LEU A 189 2.12 -9.88 -3.64
CA LEU A 189 2.72 -8.78 -4.39
C LEU A 189 3.73 -7.94 -3.57
N GLY A 190 4.11 -8.42 -2.39
CA GLY A 190 5.05 -7.73 -1.52
C GLY A 190 4.47 -6.49 -0.82
N ARG A 191 5.36 -5.69 -0.24
CA ARG A 191 4.97 -4.48 0.50
C ARG A 191 4.13 -3.54 -0.37
N GLY A 192 3.03 -3.01 0.17
CA GLY A 192 2.10 -2.13 -0.57
C GLY A 192 1.30 -2.86 -1.66
N GLY A 193 1.25 -4.20 -1.60
CA GLY A 193 0.60 -5.05 -2.60
C GLY A 193 -0.90 -4.78 -2.75
N SER A 194 -1.58 -4.24 -1.73
CA SER A 194 -3.01 -3.89 -1.84
C SER A 194 -3.24 -2.70 -2.76
N ASP A 195 -2.43 -1.64 -2.65
CA ASP A 195 -2.47 -0.49 -3.56
C ASP A 195 -2.16 -0.95 -4.98
N TYR A 196 -1.18 -1.85 -5.12
CA TYR A 196 -0.79 -2.40 -6.42
C TYR A 196 -1.91 -3.25 -7.02
N THR A 197 -2.58 -4.10 -6.23
CA THR A 197 -3.77 -4.85 -6.69
C THR A 197 -4.86 -3.91 -7.21
N ALA A 198 -5.16 -2.83 -6.47
CA ALA A 198 -6.16 -1.85 -6.88
C ALA A 198 -5.78 -1.14 -8.19
N ALA A 199 -4.51 -0.77 -8.36
CA ALA A 199 -4.01 -0.16 -9.60
C ALA A 199 -4.08 -1.12 -10.79
N LEU A 200 -3.76 -2.41 -10.61
CA LEU A 200 -3.88 -3.43 -11.65
C LEU A 200 -5.33 -3.61 -12.10
N ILE A 201 -6.27 -3.65 -11.15
CA ILE A 201 -7.71 -3.76 -11.46
C ILE A 201 -8.17 -2.50 -12.20
N ALA A 202 -7.87 -1.31 -11.69
CA ALA A 202 -8.25 -0.04 -12.30
C ALA A 202 -7.73 0.06 -13.75
N ALA A 203 -6.44 -0.22 -13.96
CA ALA A 203 -5.81 -0.19 -15.27
C ALA A 203 -6.40 -1.22 -16.24
N ALA A 204 -6.66 -2.46 -15.80
CA ALA A 204 -7.20 -3.51 -16.64
C ALA A 204 -8.62 -3.23 -17.11
N LEU A 205 -9.43 -2.58 -16.27
CA LEU A 205 -10.84 -2.26 -16.53
C LEU A 205 -11.03 -0.88 -17.17
N GLY A 206 -10.03 -0.02 -17.20
CA GLY A 206 -10.15 1.37 -17.63
C GLY A 206 -11.08 2.15 -16.70
N ALA A 207 -10.84 2.02 -15.37
CA ALA A 207 -11.65 2.69 -14.37
C ALA A 207 -11.65 4.21 -14.54
N THR A 208 -12.73 4.87 -14.13
CA THR A 208 -12.87 6.35 -14.17
C THR A 208 -11.88 7.02 -13.23
N ALA A 209 -11.56 6.38 -12.10
CA ALA A 209 -10.55 6.82 -11.14
C ALA A 209 -10.09 5.65 -10.26
N LEU A 210 -8.93 5.80 -9.63
CA LEU A 210 -8.47 5.01 -8.48
C LEU A 210 -8.45 5.93 -7.26
N GLU A 211 -9.01 5.48 -6.14
CA GLU A 211 -8.91 6.16 -4.86
C GLU A 211 -8.15 5.28 -3.86
N ILE A 212 -7.04 5.78 -3.35
CA ILE A 212 -6.24 5.15 -2.29
C ILE A 212 -6.55 5.86 -0.98
N TRP A 213 -7.30 5.17 -0.11
CA TRP A 213 -7.69 5.68 1.21
C TRP A 213 -6.73 5.19 2.29
N THR A 214 -6.04 6.13 2.93
CA THR A 214 -4.96 5.88 3.90
C THR A 214 -5.15 6.73 5.17
N ASP A 215 -4.16 6.78 6.04
CA ASP A 215 -4.14 7.55 7.29
C ASP A 215 -3.44 8.93 7.15
N VAL A 216 -2.99 9.28 5.94
CA VAL A 216 -2.39 10.58 5.63
C VAL A 216 -3.26 11.36 4.63
N ASP A 217 -3.15 12.69 4.64
CA ASP A 217 -3.97 13.57 3.80
C ASP A 217 -3.63 13.49 2.30
N GLY A 218 -2.52 12.86 1.93
CA GLY A 218 -1.98 12.79 0.59
C GLY A 218 -0.46 12.93 0.61
N PHE A 219 0.11 13.33 -0.51
CA PHE A 219 1.53 13.68 -0.59
C PHE A 219 1.77 15.04 0.04
N LEU A 220 2.79 15.12 0.88
CA LEU A 220 3.24 16.37 1.50
C LEU A 220 4.59 16.80 0.91
N SER A 221 4.89 18.08 1.00
CA SER A 221 6.15 18.65 0.50
C SER A 221 7.42 18.11 1.19
N ALA A 222 7.25 17.46 2.34
CA ALA A 222 8.24 16.64 3.04
C ALA A 222 7.55 15.67 4.00
N ASP A 223 8.31 14.77 4.66
CA ASP A 223 7.79 13.93 5.75
C ASP A 223 7.42 14.82 6.96
N PRO A 224 6.15 14.86 7.39
CA PRO A 224 5.69 15.74 8.47
C PRO A 224 6.29 15.38 9.84
N ARG A 225 6.84 14.17 9.98
CA ARG A 225 7.57 13.76 11.20
C ARG A 225 8.94 14.43 11.32
N VAL A 226 9.47 14.91 10.18
CA VAL A 226 10.77 15.56 10.06
C VAL A 226 10.60 17.06 9.82
N VAL A 227 9.56 17.46 9.06
CA VAL A 227 9.21 18.85 8.74
C VAL A 227 7.74 19.07 9.11
N PRO A 228 7.42 19.55 10.32
CA PRO A 228 6.04 19.78 10.75
C PRO A 228 5.27 20.77 9.88
N GLU A 229 5.96 21.69 9.20
CA GLU A 229 5.41 22.71 8.31
C GLU A 229 5.17 22.20 6.88
N ALA A 230 5.39 20.89 6.63
CA ALA A 230 5.15 20.29 5.31
C ALA A 230 3.70 20.52 4.85
N ARG A 231 3.54 20.95 3.60
CA ARG A 231 2.25 21.33 3.01
C ARG A 231 1.70 20.23 2.13
N LEU A 232 0.37 20.10 2.08
CA LEU A 232 -0.30 19.16 1.19
C LEU A 232 -0.09 19.58 -0.27
N ILE A 233 0.35 18.62 -1.09
CA ILE A 233 0.47 18.77 -2.53
C ILE A 233 -0.86 18.34 -3.15
N SER A 234 -1.61 19.27 -3.71
CA SER A 234 -2.95 19.00 -4.25
C SER A 234 -2.92 18.20 -5.56
N LYS A 235 -1.88 18.38 -6.38
CA LYS A 235 -1.72 17.74 -7.69
C LYS A 235 -0.29 17.33 -7.96
N LEU A 236 -0.12 16.14 -8.55
CA LEU A 236 1.16 15.62 -9.01
C LEU A 236 0.98 15.02 -10.40
N SER A 237 1.95 15.20 -11.28
CA SER A 237 2.06 14.31 -12.44
C SER A 237 2.46 12.91 -11.98
N PHE A 238 2.16 11.89 -12.80
CA PHE A 238 2.63 10.54 -12.52
C PHE A 238 4.14 10.47 -12.30
N ALA A 239 4.91 11.20 -13.11
CA ALA A 239 6.36 11.23 -12.99
C ALA A 239 6.85 11.92 -11.69
N GLN A 240 6.20 13.00 -11.25
CA GLN A 240 6.50 13.64 -9.95
C GLN A 240 6.19 12.70 -8.78
N ALA A 241 5.06 11.98 -8.84
CA ALA A 241 4.70 10.98 -7.82
C ALA A 241 5.70 9.81 -7.80
N GLU A 242 6.12 9.31 -8.96
CA GLU A 242 7.18 8.29 -9.07
C GLU A 242 8.48 8.75 -8.44
N ASP A 243 8.92 9.98 -8.74
CA ASP A 243 10.17 10.53 -8.20
C ASP A 243 10.12 10.73 -6.68
N LEU A 244 8.97 11.22 -6.14
CA LEU A 244 8.77 11.32 -4.69
C LEU A 244 8.82 9.94 -4.02
N CYS A 245 8.15 8.93 -4.57
CA CYS A 245 8.14 7.58 -4.02
C CYS A 245 9.53 6.93 -4.09
N ASN A 246 10.24 7.06 -5.21
CA ASN A 246 11.61 6.57 -5.37
C ASN A 246 12.58 7.24 -4.40
N GLY A 247 12.38 8.54 -4.18
CA GLY A 247 13.16 9.35 -3.25
C GLY A 247 12.88 9.05 -1.78
N GLY A 248 11.86 8.24 -1.46
CA GLY A 248 11.58 7.78 -0.11
C GLY A 248 10.24 8.20 0.50
N ALA A 249 9.37 8.90 -0.25
CA ALA A 249 8.01 9.17 0.21
C ALA A 249 7.22 7.84 0.37
N LYS A 250 6.68 7.61 1.58
CA LYS A 250 5.98 6.36 1.94
C LYS A 250 4.46 6.53 1.92
N VAL A 251 3.95 7.23 0.93
CA VAL A 251 2.52 7.54 0.80
C VAL A 251 1.82 6.47 -0.02
N VAL A 252 2.39 6.12 -1.17
CA VAL A 252 1.91 5.07 -2.08
C VAL A 252 3.07 4.14 -2.42
N TYR A 253 2.79 2.87 -2.58
CA TYR A 253 3.80 1.92 -3.04
C TYR A 253 4.20 2.22 -4.49
N TYR A 254 5.49 2.45 -4.74
CA TYR A 254 6.02 2.90 -6.04
C TYR A 254 5.49 2.11 -7.26
N PRO A 255 5.46 0.74 -7.26
CA PRO A 255 4.93 -0.03 -8.38
C PRO A 255 3.45 0.23 -8.69
N THR A 256 2.68 0.79 -7.76
CA THR A 256 1.27 1.15 -7.95
C THR A 256 1.07 2.20 -9.05
N ILE A 257 2.07 3.08 -9.27
CA ILE A 257 1.93 4.23 -10.17
C ILE A 257 2.00 3.81 -11.63
N ALA A 258 2.85 2.84 -11.99
CA ALA A 258 3.06 2.46 -13.39
C ALA A 258 1.78 1.97 -14.10
N PRO A 259 0.94 1.06 -13.55
CA PRO A 259 -0.30 0.62 -14.21
C PRO A 259 -1.28 1.77 -14.48
N VAL A 260 -1.45 2.67 -13.51
CA VAL A 260 -2.39 3.79 -13.65
C VAL A 260 -1.86 4.89 -14.56
N ARG A 261 -0.55 5.14 -14.57
CA ARG A 261 0.12 6.02 -15.53
C ARG A 261 -0.08 5.53 -16.97
N ASP A 262 0.25 4.26 -17.23
CA ASP A 262 0.21 3.68 -18.57
C ASP A 262 -1.23 3.62 -19.14
N SER A 263 -2.22 3.56 -18.26
CA SER A 263 -3.64 3.59 -18.57
C SER A 263 -4.28 4.98 -18.39
N ARG A 264 -3.52 5.99 -17.95
CA ARG A 264 -3.98 7.36 -17.67
C ARG A 264 -5.17 7.42 -16.71
N ILE A 265 -5.17 6.59 -15.66
CA ILE A 265 -6.23 6.57 -14.65
C ILE A 265 -5.93 7.63 -13.58
N PRO A 266 -6.76 8.66 -13.43
CA PRO A 266 -6.62 9.62 -12.34
C PRO A 266 -6.63 8.87 -11.00
N THR A 267 -5.61 9.14 -10.18
CA THR A 267 -5.42 8.43 -8.91
C THR A 267 -5.42 9.43 -7.75
N TRP A 268 -6.38 9.28 -6.85
CA TRP A 268 -6.48 10.09 -5.65
C TRP A 268 -5.87 9.38 -4.46
N VAL A 269 -5.13 10.13 -3.65
CA VAL A 269 -4.68 9.71 -2.32
C VAL A 269 -5.40 10.55 -1.29
N LYS A 270 -6.20 9.90 -0.43
CA LYS A 270 -7.14 10.55 0.48
C LYS A 270 -7.03 10.00 1.90
N ASN A 271 -7.40 10.82 2.88
CA ASN A 271 -7.39 10.43 4.28
C ASN A 271 -8.74 9.86 4.72
N THR A 272 -8.74 8.60 5.17
CA THR A 272 -9.94 7.92 5.70
C THR A 272 -10.54 8.66 6.90
N PHE A 273 -9.71 9.30 7.72
CA PHE A 273 -10.17 10.00 8.93
C PHE A 273 -10.59 11.45 8.66
N ARG A 274 -10.24 11.98 7.50
CA ARG A 274 -10.53 13.36 7.08
C ARG A 274 -11.05 13.37 5.62
N PRO A 275 -12.19 12.73 5.35
CA PRO A 275 -12.71 12.56 3.98
C PRO A 275 -13.04 13.88 3.28
N ASP A 276 -13.25 14.97 4.05
CA ASP A 276 -13.49 16.31 3.53
C ASP A 276 -12.24 16.98 2.95
N VAL A 277 -11.04 16.48 3.28
CA VAL A 277 -9.79 16.95 2.67
C VAL A 277 -9.68 16.36 1.27
N THR A 278 -9.45 17.22 0.28
CA THR A 278 -9.40 16.83 -1.14
C THR A 278 -8.36 15.76 -1.42
N GLY A 279 -7.25 15.76 -0.68
CA GLY A 279 -6.14 14.84 -0.92
C GLY A 279 -5.22 15.29 -2.06
N THR A 280 -4.45 14.33 -2.58
CA THR A 280 -3.56 14.54 -3.73
C THR A 280 -4.11 13.82 -4.96
N LEU A 281 -4.30 14.55 -6.05
CA LEU A 281 -4.57 13.97 -7.37
C LEU A 281 -3.25 13.68 -8.10
N ILE A 282 -3.05 12.44 -8.50
CA ILE A 282 -1.98 12.00 -9.40
C ILE A 282 -2.60 11.78 -10.79
N GLY A 283 -2.07 12.47 -11.80
CA GLY A 283 -2.62 12.42 -13.15
C GLY A 283 -1.69 13.01 -14.20
N ASP A 284 -2.28 13.46 -15.32
CA ASP A 284 -1.51 14.12 -16.39
C ASP A 284 -1.16 15.59 -16.03
N GLU A 285 -1.88 16.20 -15.08
CA GLU A 285 -1.62 17.57 -14.64
C GLU A 285 -0.48 17.61 -13.63
N MET A 286 0.46 18.54 -13.81
CA MET A 286 1.59 18.77 -12.92
C MET A 286 1.24 19.76 -11.81
N SER A 287 1.97 19.69 -10.69
CA SER A 287 2.03 20.80 -9.74
C SER A 287 2.57 22.07 -10.42
N THR A 288 2.00 23.20 -10.06
CA THR A 288 2.47 24.52 -10.52
C THR A 288 3.63 25.07 -9.69
N GLU A 289 3.91 24.47 -8.54
CA GLU A 289 4.97 24.86 -7.63
C GLU A 289 6.35 24.70 -8.26
N ALA A 290 7.25 25.66 -8.06
CA ALA A 290 8.62 25.59 -8.57
C ALA A 290 9.37 24.39 -7.97
N VAL A 291 9.24 24.18 -6.66
CA VAL A 291 9.66 22.99 -5.93
C VAL A 291 8.43 22.31 -5.35
N VAL A 292 8.24 21.07 -5.73
CA VAL A 292 7.08 20.26 -5.35
C VAL A 292 7.28 19.61 -3.98
N GLY A 293 8.47 19.05 -3.75
CA GLY A 293 8.76 18.41 -2.48
C GLY A 293 10.20 17.93 -2.33
N VAL A 294 10.56 17.64 -1.08
CA VAL A 294 11.87 17.14 -0.67
C VAL A 294 11.66 15.83 0.11
N THR A 295 12.32 14.76 -0.31
CA THR A 295 12.22 13.46 0.33
C THR A 295 13.59 12.83 0.54
N SER A 296 13.71 11.86 1.44
CA SER A 296 14.99 11.19 1.71
C SER A 296 14.83 9.68 1.82
N LYS A 297 15.88 8.99 1.36
CA LYS A 297 16.00 7.55 1.45
C LYS A 297 17.46 7.20 1.68
N ASP A 298 17.73 6.47 2.76
CA ASP A 298 19.07 6.06 3.17
C ASP A 298 20.03 7.27 3.30
N ASP A 299 21.04 7.37 2.45
CA ASP A 299 22.01 8.46 2.38
C ASP A 299 21.69 9.51 1.30
N THR A 300 20.51 9.44 0.66
CA THR A 300 20.12 10.33 -0.43
C THR A 300 18.95 11.23 -0.08
N VAL A 301 18.96 12.44 -0.67
CA VAL A 301 17.83 13.38 -0.66
C VAL A 301 17.44 13.66 -2.11
N THR A 302 16.15 13.59 -2.40
CA THR A 302 15.58 13.90 -3.71
C THR A 302 14.73 15.16 -3.62
N VAL A 303 15.01 16.14 -4.49
CA VAL A 303 14.20 17.33 -4.70
C VAL A 303 13.41 17.13 -5.98
N VAL A 304 12.07 17.24 -5.88
CA VAL A 304 11.16 17.16 -7.02
C VAL A 304 10.62 18.54 -7.34
N THR A 305 10.63 18.89 -8.62
CA THR A 305 10.30 20.24 -9.14
C THR A 305 9.31 20.15 -10.30
N ARG A 306 8.97 21.29 -10.90
CA ARG A 306 8.39 21.34 -12.24
C ARG A 306 9.40 20.85 -13.29
N VAL A 307 8.88 20.38 -14.42
CA VAL A 307 9.70 19.88 -15.55
C VAL A 307 10.62 20.93 -16.16
N ASP A 308 10.25 22.22 -16.10
CA ASP A 308 10.99 23.33 -16.68
C ASP A 308 12.04 23.95 -15.74
N ALA A 309 12.23 23.39 -14.54
CA ALA A 309 13.23 23.87 -13.58
C ALA A 309 14.66 23.57 -14.05
N ASP A 310 15.57 24.54 -13.86
CA ASP A 310 17.00 24.28 -14.04
C ASP A 310 17.57 23.48 -12.86
N LEU A 311 17.47 22.16 -12.97
CA LEU A 311 17.92 21.24 -11.94
C LEU A 311 19.44 21.26 -11.71
N ALA A 312 20.24 21.70 -12.70
CA ALA A 312 21.68 21.81 -12.51
C ALA A 312 21.99 23.02 -11.62
N LEU A 313 21.38 24.15 -11.95
CA LEU A 313 21.52 25.38 -11.16
C LEU A 313 20.99 25.17 -9.73
N LEU A 314 19.84 24.51 -9.58
CA LEU A 314 19.26 24.18 -8.29
C LEU A 314 20.20 23.30 -7.44
N ALA A 315 20.75 22.25 -8.03
CA ALA A 315 21.69 21.35 -7.34
C ALA A 315 22.95 22.10 -6.90
N ASP A 316 23.55 22.91 -7.79
CA ASP A 316 24.73 23.69 -7.48
C ASP A 316 24.50 24.74 -6.36
N GLU A 317 23.32 25.38 -6.38
CA GLU A 317 22.91 26.32 -5.33
C GLU A 317 22.73 25.61 -3.97
N LEU A 318 22.02 24.47 -3.95
CA LEU A 318 21.84 23.67 -2.74
C LEU A 318 23.17 23.18 -2.18
N MET A 319 24.02 22.61 -3.02
CA MET A 319 25.34 22.13 -2.60
C MET A 319 26.18 23.26 -2.01
N ARG A 320 26.19 24.44 -2.63
CA ARG A 320 26.96 25.61 -2.15
C ARG A 320 26.43 26.11 -0.80
N ARG A 321 25.09 26.26 -0.64
CA ARG A 321 24.48 26.70 0.61
C ARG A 321 24.70 25.72 1.75
N LEU A 322 24.52 24.44 1.49
CA LEU A 322 24.66 23.41 2.51
C LEU A 322 26.13 23.16 2.88
N MET A 323 27.07 23.38 1.95
CA MET A 323 28.51 23.33 2.25
C MET A 323 28.91 24.39 3.29
N SER A 324 28.28 25.57 3.31
CA SER A 324 28.54 26.57 4.36
C SER A 324 28.10 26.16 5.74
N GLU A 325 27.16 25.18 5.83
CA GLU A 325 26.69 24.53 7.06
C GLU A 325 27.49 23.25 7.38
N GLY A 326 28.57 22.96 6.66
CA GLY A 326 29.38 21.75 6.84
C GLY A 326 28.75 20.47 6.23
N ILE A 327 27.71 20.60 5.43
CA ILE A 327 27.00 19.49 4.79
C ILE A 327 27.52 19.35 3.36
N VAL A 328 28.07 18.15 3.05
CA VAL A 328 28.62 17.87 1.72
C VAL A 328 27.69 16.91 0.98
N LEU A 329 27.15 17.39 -0.15
CA LEU A 329 26.29 16.64 -1.05
C LEU A 329 26.95 16.47 -2.42
N ILE A 330 26.66 15.34 -3.07
CA ILE A 330 27.06 15.09 -4.46
C ILE A 330 25.85 14.65 -5.28
N PRO A 331 25.70 15.09 -6.54
CA PRO A 331 24.61 14.62 -7.40
C PRO A 331 24.86 13.17 -7.82
N VAL A 332 23.82 12.31 -7.71
CA VAL A 332 23.90 10.88 -8.04
C VAL A 332 22.89 10.44 -9.08
N ALA A 333 21.75 11.13 -9.20
CA ALA A 333 20.73 10.83 -10.20
C ALA A 333 19.95 12.10 -10.58
N ARG A 334 19.34 12.05 -11.76
CA ARG A 334 18.51 13.14 -12.29
C ARG A 334 17.44 12.57 -13.21
N THR A 335 16.23 13.11 -13.11
CA THR A 335 15.13 12.96 -14.07
C THR A 335 14.80 14.32 -14.70
N PRO A 336 13.83 14.45 -15.60
CA PRO A 336 13.41 15.76 -16.10
C PRO A 336 12.86 16.71 -15.04
N GLN A 337 12.37 16.21 -13.90
CA GLN A 337 11.74 16.99 -12.83
C GLN A 337 12.33 16.74 -11.44
N SER A 338 13.41 15.98 -11.32
CA SER A 338 14.03 15.76 -10.01
C SER A 338 15.54 15.68 -10.06
N VAL A 339 16.16 16.00 -8.93
CA VAL A 339 17.59 15.76 -8.69
C VAL A 339 17.75 15.02 -7.36
N THR A 340 18.55 13.97 -7.39
CA THR A 340 18.91 13.18 -6.20
C THR A 340 20.36 13.48 -5.82
N LEU A 341 20.56 13.90 -4.58
CA LEU A 341 21.85 14.23 -4.00
C LEU A 341 22.19 13.23 -2.91
N ARG A 342 23.43 12.75 -2.87
CA ARG A 342 23.94 11.87 -1.82
C ARG A 342 24.67 12.68 -0.76
N LEU A 343 24.37 12.41 0.50
CA LEU A 343 25.08 12.97 1.64
C LEU A 343 26.34 12.14 1.91
N LEU A 344 27.50 12.80 2.01
CA LEU A 344 28.77 12.11 2.26
C LEU A 344 29.02 11.83 3.75
N ASN A 345 28.32 12.54 4.64
CA ASN A 345 28.44 12.39 6.09
C ASN A 345 27.10 12.66 6.79
N GLY A 346 26.69 11.79 7.69
CA GLY A 346 25.43 11.89 8.44
C GLY A 346 24.26 11.15 7.80
N GLN A 347 23.06 11.47 8.23
CA GLN A 347 21.79 10.87 7.75
C GLN A 347 21.05 11.87 6.86
N ALA A 348 20.60 11.44 5.70
CA ALA A 348 19.92 12.30 4.74
C ALA A 348 18.65 12.96 5.34
N ALA A 349 17.91 12.25 6.19
CA ALA A 349 16.72 12.79 6.85
C ALA A 349 17.00 14.05 7.71
N THR A 350 18.21 14.21 8.24
CA THR A 350 18.57 15.38 9.06
C THR A 350 18.77 16.66 8.24
N VAL A 351 18.98 16.51 6.93
CA VAL A 351 19.19 17.64 6.00
C VAL A 351 17.88 18.12 5.39
N VAL A 352 16.84 17.27 5.38
CA VAL A 352 15.54 17.59 4.78
C VAL A 352 14.89 18.85 5.35
N PRO A 353 14.86 19.12 6.68
CA PRO A 353 14.27 20.36 7.20
C PRO A 353 14.97 21.62 6.68
N LEU A 354 16.30 21.59 6.61
CA LEU A 354 17.07 22.72 6.11
C LEU A 354 16.84 22.92 4.60
N MET A 355 16.81 21.85 3.83
CA MET A 355 16.51 21.92 2.39
C MET A 355 15.08 22.41 2.13
N HIS A 356 14.11 21.90 2.87
CA HIS A 356 12.72 22.33 2.79
C HIS A 356 12.60 23.84 3.06
N LYS A 357 13.21 24.31 4.14
CA LYS A 357 13.26 25.74 4.47
C LYS A 357 13.88 26.59 3.36
N LEU A 358 15.03 26.17 2.82
CA LEU A 358 15.73 26.91 1.75
C LEU A 358 14.95 26.98 0.45
N LEU A 359 14.10 25.99 0.17
CA LEU A 359 13.43 25.81 -1.12
C LEU A 359 11.96 26.25 -1.12
N LEU A 360 11.26 26.13 0.00
CA LEU A 360 9.80 26.24 0.07
C LEU A 360 9.29 27.33 1.04
N GLU A 361 10.15 27.91 1.90
CA GLU A 361 9.75 28.95 2.85
C GLU A 361 10.06 30.37 2.38
N HIS A 362 10.62 30.52 1.19
CA HIS A 362 10.99 31.84 0.61
C HIS A 362 10.12 32.25 -0.59
N GLU A 363 8.97 31.55 -0.80
CA GLU A 363 7.95 31.94 -1.78
C GLU A 363 6.82 32.75 -1.16
#